data_69ef639afa7377456c05d6306ce7c7ae
#
_entry.id   69ef639afa7377456c05d6306ce7c7ae
#
_cell.length_a   1.000
_cell.length_b   1.000
_cell.length_c   1.000
_cell.angle_alpha   90.00
_cell.angle_beta   90.00
_cell.angle_gamma   90.00
#
_symmetry.space_group_name_H-M   'P 1'
#
loop_
_entity.id
_entity.type
_entity.pdbx_description
1 polymer ?
#
loop_
_entity_poly.entity_id
_entity_poly.type
_entity_poly.pdbx_seq_one_letter_code
_entity_poly.pdbx_strand_id
1 'polypeptide(L)'
;MKRYFFKSAFLLTIMMAQSNVATTSGSFLEIGAGARSLSMGSAFVAVSNDVSALYWNPAGIVELNRPSMHVYHSPWLVETKYYHGGAVVPMGYMGSMGISYSGVTMEEMMVRTVESPEGTGEKFSVSNVAIGLAYAKRLTDKFSFGVNLKMVQEKIWQMHAQGFSVDIGSLFTTAGGIRIGMSVSNFGGKLQMGGTNTLVDFDIDETIYGNNDRIDA
;
A
#
# COMPACT_ATOMS: atom_id res chain seq x y z
N MET A 1 40.37 18.61 5.46
CA MET A 1 39.08 19.30 5.22
C MET A 1 38.07 18.47 4.39
N LYS A 2 38.42 17.88 3.23
CA LYS A 2 37.47 17.12 2.38
C LYS A 2 36.79 15.92 3.05
N ARG A 3 37.43 15.25 3.99
CA ARG A 3 36.90 14.05 4.69
C ARG A 3 35.78 14.33 5.67
N TYR A 4 35.74 15.52 6.28
CA TYR A 4 34.69 15.93 7.22
C TYR A 4 33.46 16.46 6.48
N PHE A 5 33.65 17.07 5.31
CA PHE A 5 32.57 17.56 4.47
C PHE A 5 31.66 16.41 3.98
N PHE A 6 32.24 15.26 3.62
CA PHE A 6 31.48 14.09 3.18
C PHE A 6 30.69 13.44 4.33
N LYS A 7 31.25 13.41 5.54
CA LYS A 7 30.55 12.91 6.74
C LYS A 7 29.40 13.82 7.18
N SER A 8 29.60 15.14 7.09
CA SER A 8 28.52 16.10 7.40
C SER A 8 27.40 16.07 6.35
N ALA A 9 27.72 15.92 5.07
CA ALA A 9 26.70 15.78 4.02
C ALA A 9 25.88 14.50 4.19
N PHE A 10 26.50 13.39 4.60
CA PHE A 10 25.82 12.12 4.87
C PHE A 10 24.89 12.22 6.12
N LEU A 11 25.28 12.95 7.15
CA LEU A 11 24.43 13.20 8.32
C LEU A 11 23.23 14.09 7.98
N LEU A 12 23.40 15.12 7.12
CA LEU A 12 22.31 16.00 6.69
C LEU A 12 21.25 15.26 5.88
N THR A 13 21.64 14.28 5.05
CA THR A 13 20.68 13.49 4.28
C THR A 13 19.81 12.59 5.17
N ILE A 14 20.30 12.14 6.31
CA ILE A 14 19.52 11.34 7.27
C ILE A 14 18.46 12.21 7.97
N MET A 15 18.71 13.50 8.20
CA MET A 15 17.74 14.41 8.81
C MET A 15 16.56 14.80 7.92
N MET A 16 16.67 14.62 6.60
CA MET A 16 15.58 14.90 5.65
C MET A 16 14.58 13.74 5.48
N ALA A 17 14.82 12.59 6.09
CA ALA A 17 13.92 11.44 6.06
C ALA A 17 12.86 11.53 7.17
N GLN A 18 12.18 12.67 7.33
CA GLN A 18 10.95 12.73 8.11
C GLN A 18 9.81 12.18 7.27
N SER A 19 9.40 10.95 7.55
CA SER A 19 8.14 10.44 7.03
C SER A 19 7.00 11.23 7.70
N ASN A 20 6.10 11.77 6.91
CA ASN A 20 4.83 12.30 7.39
C ASN A 20 3.95 11.12 7.84
N VAL A 21 4.24 10.58 9.01
CA VAL A 21 3.49 9.46 9.59
C VAL A 21 2.09 9.94 9.93
N ALA A 22 1.09 9.16 9.54
CA ALA A 22 -0.34 9.36 9.77
C ALA A 22 -1.07 10.39 8.88
N THR A 23 -0.40 11.12 7.98
CA THR A 23 -1.05 12.01 7.01
C THR A 23 -0.91 11.53 5.57
N THR A 24 -0.34 10.34 5.37
CA THR A 24 -0.06 9.78 4.04
C THR A 24 -1.21 8.89 3.60
N SER A 25 -1.86 9.24 2.50
CA SER A 25 -2.80 8.35 1.82
C SER A 25 -2.09 7.06 1.40
N GLY A 26 -2.81 5.92 1.40
CA GLY A 26 -2.23 4.63 1.05
C GLY A 26 -1.58 3.87 2.21
N SER A 27 -1.64 4.35 3.44
CA SER A 27 -1.02 3.71 4.61
C SER A 27 -1.50 2.27 4.84
N PHE A 28 -2.72 1.92 4.43
CA PHE A 28 -3.23 0.56 4.52
C PHE A 28 -2.45 -0.46 3.66
N LEU A 29 -1.73 0.01 2.65
CA LEU A 29 -0.85 -0.82 1.81
C LEU A 29 0.40 -1.31 2.56
N GLU A 30 0.71 -0.72 3.71
CA GLU A 30 1.83 -1.13 4.56
C GLU A 30 1.44 -2.24 5.56
N ILE A 31 0.15 -2.57 5.66
CA ILE A 31 -0.32 -3.68 6.50
C ILE A 31 0.13 -4.99 5.86
N GLY A 32 1.04 -5.67 6.52
CA GLY A 32 1.63 -6.91 6.01
C GLY A 32 0.61 -8.02 5.77
N ALA A 33 0.79 -8.76 4.69
CA ALA A 33 -0.09 -9.86 4.30
C ALA A 33 0.53 -11.23 4.54
N GLY A 34 -0.28 -12.17 5.04
CA GLY A 34 0.09 -13.56 5.24
C GLY A 34 0.65 -13.87 6.63
N ALA A 35 0.05 -14.88 7.30
CA ALA A 35 0.46 -15.26 8.64
C ALA A 35 1.92 -15.74 8.73
N ARG A 36 2.39 -16.47 7.70
CA ARG A 36 3.77 -16.95 7.63
C ARG A 36 4.79 -15.81 7.55
N SER A 37 4.57 -14.84 6.68
CA SER A 37 5.45 -13.68 6.53
C SER A 37 5.48 -12.82 7.79
N LEU A 38 4.33 -12.59 8.41
CA LEU A 38 4.23 -11.81 9.65
C LEU A 38 4.91 -12.53 10.82
N SER A 39 4.80 -13.86 10.93
CA SER A 39 5.49 -14.63 11.98
C SER A 39 7.02 -14.62 11.84
N MET A 40 7.52 -14.32 10.63
CA MET A 40 8.95 -14.11 10.35
C MET A 40 9.40 -12.67 10.56
N GLY A 41 8.56 -11.83 11.22
CA GLY A 41 8.87 -10.41 11.42
C GLY A 41 8.90 -9.63 10.10
N SER A 42 8.09 -10.01 9.11
CA SER A 42 8.04 -9.42 7.76
C SER A 42 9.32 -9.64 6.90
N ALA A 43 10.25 -10.49 7.34
CA ALA A 43 11.47 -10.82 6.62
C ALA A 43 11.20 -11.82 5.47
N PHE A 44 10.33 -11.47 4.53
CA PHE A 44 9.81 -12.39 3.52
C PHE A 44 10.27 -12.10 2.08
N VAL A 45 10.85 -10.94 1.80
CA VAL A 45 11.22 -10.49 0.44
C VAL A 45 12.10 -11.48 -0.31
N ALA A 46 13.08 -12.11 0.37
CA ALA A 46 13.96 -13.12 -0.24
C ALA A 46 13.36 -14.54 -0.21
N VAL A 47 12.44 -14.81 0.73
CA VAL A 47 11.81 -16.13 0.89
C VAL A 47 10.66 -16.32 -0.11
N SER A 48 9.88 -15.30 -0.37
CA SER A 48 8.70 -15.18 -1.28
C SER A 48 8.47 -16.36 -2.23
N ASN A 49 7.92 -17.47 -1.71
CA ASN A 49 7.72 -18.71 -2.45
C ASN A 49 6.29 -19.26 -2.30
N ASP A 50 5.36 -18.41 -1.93
CA ASP A 50 3.92 -18.68 -1.87
C ASP A 50 3.11 -17.51 -2.44
N VAL A 51 1.79 -17.59 -2.42
CA VAL A 51 0.90 -16.57 -3.02
C VAL A 51 1.06 -15.19 -2.36
N SER A 52 1.52 -15.11 -1.10
CA SER A 52 1.79 -13.82 -0.44
C SER A 52 2.97 -13.05 -1.07
N ALA A 53 3.72 -13.68 -1.97
CA ALA A 53 4.72 -13.01 -2.82
C ALA A 53 4.10 -11.87 -3.65
N LEU A 54 2.82 -11.93 -3.99
CA LEU A 54 2.09 -10.84 -4.65
C LEU A 54 2.16 -9.52 -3.86
N TYR A 55 2.28 -9.62 -2.54
CA TYR A 55 2.43 -8.46 -1.66
C TYR A 55 3.91 -8.13 -1.40
N TRP A 56 4.73 -9.14 -1.08
CA TRP A 56 6.08 -8.92 -0.56
C TRP A 56 7.15 -8.73 -1.65
N ASN A 57 7.09 -9.55 -2.70
CA ASN A 57 8.05 -9.52 -3.81
C ASN A 57 7.43 -10.22 -5.02
N PRO A 58 6.92 -9.49 -6.01
CA PRO A 58 6.24 -10.09 -7.15
C PRO A 58 7.12 -11.07 -7.96
N ALA A 59 8.46 -10.96 -7.90
CA ALA A 59 9.33 -11.96 -8.53
C ALA A 59 9.17 -13.36 -7.95
N GLY A 60 8.67 -13.48 -6.71
CA GLY A 60 8.49 -14.77 -6.04
C GLY A 60 7.38 -15.65 -6.61
N ILE A 61 6.43 -15.07 -7.35
CA ILE A 61 5.31 -15.88 -7.89
C ILE A 61 5.76 -16.92 -8.94
N VAL A 62 6.97 -16.81 -9.49
CA VAL A 62 7.53 -17.84 -10.39
C VAL A 62 7.98 -19.12 -9.68
N GLU A 63 8.08 -19.08 -8.36
CA GLU A 63 8.41 -20.26 -7.54
C GLU A 63 7.23 -21.21 -7.39
N LEU A 64 6.02 -20.74 -7.70
CA LEU A 64 4.82 -21.58 -7.67
C LEU A 64 4.75 -22.43 -8.93
N ASN A 65 4.71 -23.75 -8.76
CA ASN A 65 4.69 -24.71 -9.87
C ASN A 65 3.25 -25.15 -10.26
N ARG A 66 2.25 -24.68 -9.53
CA ARG A 66 0.83 -25.00 -9.75
C ARG A 66 -0.05 -23.80 -9.44
N PRO A 67 -1.23 -23.68 -10.04
CA PRO A 67 -2.22 -22.68 -9.67
C PRO A 67 -2.45 -22.72 -8.16
N SER A 68 -2.37 -21.57 -7.53
CA SER A 68 -2.47 -21.45 -6.09
C SER A 68 -3.21 -20.16 -5.73
N MET A 69 -3.98 -20.23 -4.66
CA MET A 69 -4.68 -19.06 -4.13
C MET A 69 -4.58 -19.03 -2.61
N HIS A 70 -4.71 -17.85 -2.03
CA HIS A 70 -4.90 -17.68 -0.60
C HIS A 70 -5.93 -16.59 -0.30
N VAL A 71 -6.50 -16.66 0.89
CA VAL A 71 -7.31 -15.60 1.49
C VAL A 71 -6.83 -15.44 2.93
N TYR A 72 -6.65 -14.20 3.31
CA TYR A 72 -6.24 -13.80 4.65
C TYR A 72 -7.23 -12.78 5.19
N HIS A 73 -7.65 -12.95 6.43
CA HIS A 73 -8.49 -12.02 7.16
C HIS A 73 -7.91 -11.81 8.55
N SER A 74 -7.86 -10.56 8.99
CA SER A 74 -7.41 -10.22 10.34
C SER A 74 -8.25 -9.07 10.91
N PRO A 75 -8.77 -9.21 12.13
CA PRO A 75 -9.18 -8.04 12.89
C PRO A 75 -8.00 -7.07 13.01
N TRP A 76 -8.26 -5.81 12.84
CA TRP A 76 -7.27 -4.75 12.88
C TRP A 76 -7.61 -3.72 13.95
N LEU A 77 -6.92 -2.60 13.96
CA LEU A 77 -7.10 -1.56 14.98
C LEU A 77 -8.50 -0.93 14.90
N VAL A 78 -9.07 -0.56 16.05
CA VAL A 78 -10.33 0.21 16.18
C VAL A 78 -11.47 -0.43 15.37
N GLU A 79 -11.73 -1.73 15.61
CA GLU A 79 -12.81 -2.50 14.96
C GLU A 79 -12.76 -2.54 13.42
N THR A 80 -11.64 -2.11 12.82
CA THR A 80 -11.43 -2.31 11.39
C THR A 80 -11.07 -3.76 11.07
N LYS A 81 -11.27 -4.16 9.83
CA LYS A 81 -11.00 -5.52 9.34
C LYS A 81 -10.07 -5.42 8.13
N TYR A 82 -8.96 -6.12 8.19
CA TYR A 82 -8.03 -6.23 7.06
C TYR A 82 -8.28 -7.53 6.30
N TYR A 83 -8.33 -7.43 5.00
CA TYR A 83 -8.48 -8.55 4.07
C TYR A 83 -7.34 -8.53 3.05
N HIS A 84 -6.78 -9.67 2.78
CA HIS A 84 -5.87 -9.86 1.65
C HIS A 84 -6.17 -11.19 0.99
N GLY A 85 -6.21 -11.18 -0.34
CA GLY A 85 -6.40 -12.37 -1.14
C GLY A 85 -5.59 -12.29 -2.41
N GLY A 86 -5.24 -13.45 -2.94
CA GLY A 86 -4.54 -13.51 -4.20
C GLY A 86 -4.63 -14.87 -4.85
N ALA A 87 -4.43 -14.89 -6.16
CA ALA A 87 -4.32 -16.09 -6.96
C ALA A 87 -3.16 -15.96 -7.94
N VAL A 88 -2.43 -17.03 -8.15
CA VAL A 88 -1.30 -17.11 -9.07
C VAL A 88 -1.49 -18.29 -10.01
N VAL A 89 -1.26 -18.08 -11.29
CA VAL A 89 -1.29 -19.10 -12.32
C VAL A 89 0.08 -19.14 -13.01
N PRO A 90 0.85 -20.22 -12.84
CA PRO A 90 2.08 -20.44 -13.58
C PRO A 90 1.76 -20.80 -15.04
N MET A 91 2.50 -20.18 -15.98
CA MET A 91 2.35 -20.37 -17.42
C MET A 91 3.58 -21.04 -18.05
N GLY A 92 4.31 -21.82 -17.24
CA GLY A 92 5.53 -22.51 -17.69
C GLY A 92 6.63 -21.54 -18.09
N TYR A 93 7.17 -21.70 -19.29
CA TYR A 93 8.27 -20.87 -19.80
C TYR A 93 7.88 -19.37 -19.99
N MET A 94 6.58 -19.08 -20.10
CA MET A 94 6.10 -17.71 -20.22
C MET A 94 6.16 -16.95 -18.88
N GLY A 95 6.37 -17.63 -17.75
CA GLY A 95 6.41 -17.02 -16.43
C GLY A 95 5.15 -17.32 -15.63
N SER A 96 4.77 -16.42 -14.73
CA SER A 96 3.58 -16.54 -13.88
C SER A 96 2.80 -15.23 -13.87
N MET A 97 1.48 -15.34 -13.86
CA MET A 97 0.57 -14.22 -13.64
C MET A 97 -0.12 -14.37 -12.30
N GLY A 98 -0.45 -13.24 -11.68
CA GLY A 98 -1.19 -13.23 -10.44
C GLY A 98 -2.12 -12.03 -10.35
N ILE A 99 -3.17 -12.20 -9.56
CA ILE A 99 -4.06 -11.13 -9.15
C ILE A 99 -4.06 -11.05 -7.63
N SER A 100 -4.19 -9.84 -7.10
CA SER A 100 -4.27 -9.62 -5.66
C SER A 100 -5.34 -8.60 -5.31
N TYR A 101 -5.87 -8.74 -4.12
CA TYR A 101 -6.78 -7.82 -3.48
C TYR A 101 -6.28 -7.55 -2.06
N SER A 102 -6.21 -6.30 -1.66
CA SER A 102 -5.98 -5.88 -0.28
C SER A 102 -7.04 -4.86 0.09
N GLY A 103 -7.59 -4.96 1.29
CA GLY A 103 -8.60 -4.01 1.72
C GLY A 103 -8.67 -3.86 3.22
N VAL A 104 -9.03 -2.66 3.66
CA VAL A 104 -9.39 -2.35 5.04
C VAL A 104 -10.80 -1.79 5.03
N THR A 105 -11.66 -2.34 5.85
CA THR A 105 -13.03 -1.89 6.00
C THR A 105 -13.34 -1.63 7.46
N MET A 106 -14.23 -0.68 7.71
CA MET A 106 -14.80 -0.38 9.02
C MET A 106 -16.32 -0.50 8.94
N GLU A 107 -16.95 -0.99 9.98
CA GLU A 107 -18.42 -0.95 10.09
C GLU A 107 -18.91 0.48 10.17
N GLU A 108 -20.17 0.71 9.75
CA GLU A 108 -20.76 2.04 9.80
C GLU A 108 -20.87 2.52 11.24
N MET A 109 -20.39 3.74 11.48
CA MET A 109 -20.52 4.43 12.76
C MET A 109 -21.40 5.66 12.62
N MET A 110 -22.14 6.00 13.67
CA MET A 110 -22.91 7.25 13.70
C MET A 110 -22.01 8.47 13.85
N VAL A 111 -22.27 9.49 13.06
CA VAL A 111 -21.65 10.80 13.22
C VAL A 111 -22.19 11.44 14.50
N ARG A 112 -21.29 11.80 15.40
CA ARG A 112 -21.62 12.46 16.67
C ARG A 112 -20.95 13.83 16.72
N THR A 113 -21.69 14.81 17.21
CA THR A 113 -21.19 16.16 17.42
C THR A 113 -21.38 16.56 18.89
N VAL A 114 -20.77 17.67 19.29
CA VAL A 114 -20.95 18.23 20.64
C VAL A 114 -22.44 18.56 20.90
N GLU A 115 -23.16 18.98 19.87
CA GLU A 115 -24.58 19.33 19.95
C GLU A 115 -25.51 18.11 19.90
N SER A 116 -25.03 17.00 19.31
CA SER A 116 -25.77 15.74 19.15
C SER A 116 -24.93 14.56 19.56
N PRO A 117 -24.65 14.36 20.87
CA PRO A 117 -23.76 13.30 21.36
C PRO A 117 -24.34 11.90 21.16
N GLU A 118 -25.66 11.76 21.04
CA GLU A 118 -26.33 10.48 20.73
C GLU A 118 -26.28 10.13 19.23
N GLY A 119 -25.86 11.08 18.39
CA GLY A 119 -25.75 10.93 16.95
C GLY A 119 -26.61 11.89 16.16
N THR A 120 -26.14 12.32 15.01
CA THR A 120 -26.83 13.23 14.07
C THR A 120 -27.85 12.50 13.19
N GLY A 121 -27.87 11.17 13.20
CA GLY A 121 -28.59 10.32 12.25
C GLY A 121 -27.81 10.00 10.99
N GLU A 122 -26.70 10.68 10.72
CA GLU A 122 -25.79 10.34 9.64
C GLU A 122 -24.83 9.23 10.07
N LYS A 123 -24.38 8.43 9.08
CA LYS A 123 -23.40 7.37 9.29
C LYS A 123 -22.19 7.61 8.41
N PHE A 124 -21.03 7.22 8.89
CA PHE A 124 -19.81 7.20 8.12
C PHE A 124 -19.15 5.83 8.15
N SER A 125 -18.39 5.52 7.12
CA SER A 125 -17.59 4.30 7.01
C SER A 125 -16.26 4.59 6.33
N VAL A 126 -15.30 3.69 6.53
CA VAL A 126 -14.01 3.70 5.85
C VAL A 126 -13.88 2.44 5.01
N SER A 127 -13.48 2.59 3.77
CA SER A 127 -13.21 1.48 2.84
C SER A 127 -12.02 1.82 1.96
N ASN A 128 -10.92 1.13 2.21
CA ASN A 128 -9.70 1.27 1.41
C ASN A 128 -9.46 -0.04 0.68
N VAL A 129 -9.21 0.03 -0.62
CA VAL A 129 -9.08 -1.14 -1.49
C VAL A 129 -7.90 -0.95 -2.44
N ALA A 130 -7.13 -2.01 -2.62
CA ALA A 130 -6.14 -2.12 -3.68
C ALA A 130 -6.32 -3.42 -4.45
N ILE A 131 -6.33 -3.32 -5.77
CA ILE A 131 -6.39 -4.46 -6.68
C ILE A 131 -5.11 -4.46 -7.49
N GLY A 132 -4.39 -5.58 -7.51
CA GLY A 132 -3.13 -5.75 -8.21
C GLY A 132 -3.19 -6.79 -9.32
N LEU A 133 -2.44 -6.54 -10.39
CA LEU A 133 -2.15 -7.48 -11.46
C LEU A 133 -0.64 -7.66 -11.57
N ALA A 134 -0.17 -8.84 -11.26
CA ALA A 134 1.25 -9.18 -11.23
C ALA A 134 1.65 -10.07 -12.40
N TYR A 135 2.88 -9.83 -12.87
CA TYR A 135 3.56 -10.71 -13.81
C TYR A 135 5.01 -10.90 -13.36
N ALA A 136 5.48 -12.12 -13.40
CA ALA A 136 6.87 -12.42 -13.15
C ALA A 136 7.42 -13.49 -14.09
N LYS A 137 8.72 -13.41 -14.36
CA LYS A 137 9.42 -14.35 -15.21
C LYS A 137 10.78 -14.69 -14.64
N ARG A 138 11.16 -15.96 -14.77
CA ARG A 138 12.51 -16.42 -14.53
C ARG A 138 13.33 -16.11 -15.79
N LEU A 139 14.29 -15.19 -15.66
CA LEU A 139 15.13 -14.73 -16.77
C LEU A 139 16.34 -15.65 -16.97
N THR A 140 16.84 -16.21 -15.87
CA THR A 140 17.89 -17.25 -15.86
C THR A 140 17.56 -18.26 -14.76
N ASP A 141 18.27 -19.39 -14.71
CA ASP A 141 18.09 -20.39 -13.65
C ASP A 141 18.27 -19.83 -12.22
N LYS A 142 18.94 -18.68 -12.11
CA LYS A 142 19.28 -18.05 -10.82
C LYS A 142 18.60 -16.72 -10.58
N PHE A 143 17.97 -16.12 -11.61
CA PHE A 143 17.44 -14.77 -11.52
C PHE A 143 16.00 -14.69 -12.03
N SER A 144 15.13 -14.15 -11.19
CA SER A 144 13.74 -13.87 -11.49
C SER A 144 13.44 -12.39 -11.29
N PHE A 145 12.54 -11.88 -12.10
CA PHE A 145 12.06 -10.50 -12.05
C PHE A 145 10.53 -10.49 -12.10
N GLY A 146 9.90 -9.56 -11.38
CA GLY A 146 8.45 -9.44 -11.35
C GLY A 146 8.01 -8.00 -11.16
N VAL A 147 6.82 -7.71 -11.68
CA VAL A 147 6.14 -6.42 -11.58
C VAL A 147 4.70 -6.66 -11.14
N ASN A 148 4.16 -5.78 -10.31
CA ASN A 148 2.76 -5.78 -9.91
C ASN A 148 2.21 -4.35 -10.10
N LEU A 149 1.19 -4.22 -10.91
CA LEU A 149 0.46 -2.96 -11.12
C LEU A 149 -0.76 -2.95 -10.21
N LYS A 150 -0.91 -1.92 -9.39
CA LYS A 150 -2.03 -1.80 -8.45
C LYS A 150 -2.85 -0.56 -8.72
N MET A 151 -4.15 -0.71 -8.68
CA MET A 151 -5.13 0.37 -8.56
C MET A 151 -5.51 0.48 -7.10
N VAL A 152 -5.39 1.67 -6.53
CA VAL A 152 -5.63 1.97 -5.12
C VAL A 152 -6.79 2.95 -5.03
N GLN A 153 -7.74 2.65 -4.16
CA GLN A 153 -8.86 3.52 -3.85
C GLN A 153 -9.04 3.62 -2.34
N GLU A 154 -9.14 4.84 -1.84
CA GLU A 154 -9.48 5.13 -0.45
C GLU A 154 -10.78 5.90 -0.40
N LYS A 155 -11.63 5.53 0.51
CA LYS A 155 -12.90 6.22 0.78
C LYS A 155 -13.07 6.39 2.29
N ILE A 156 -13.22 7.62 2.72
CA ILE A 156 -13.49 8.00 4.11
C ILE A 156 -14.71 8.92 4.09
N TRP A 157 -15.84 8.38 4.48
CA TRP A 157 -17.13 9.09 4.46
C TRP A 157 -17.44 9.68 3.07
N GLN A 158 -17.41 11.04 2.92
CA GLN A 158 -17.67 11.76 1.67
C GLN A 158 -16.39 12.10 0.89
N MET A 159 -15.22 11.71 1.41
CA MET A 159 -13.92 11.93 0.78
C MET A 159 -13.45 10.66 0.06
N HIS A 160 -12.79 10.83 -1.06
CA HIS A 160 -12.22 9.73 -1.82
C HIS A 160 -10.87 10.11 -2.43
N ALA A 161 -10.00 9.13 -2.54
CA ALA A 161 -8.76 9.21 -3.30
C ALA A 161 -8.63 8.00 -4.19
N GLN A 162 -8.05 8.16 -5.37
CA GLN A 162 -7.79 7.07 -6.31
C GLN A 162 -6.45 7.29 -6.98
N GLY A 163 -5.70 6.22 -7.19
CA GLY A 163 -4.42 6.28 -7.86
C GLY A 163 -3.90 4.92 -8.30
N PHE A 164 -2.75 4.94 -8.92
CA PHE A 164 -2.04 3.74 -9.36
C PHE A 164 -0.68 3.66 -8.66
N SER A 165 -0.28 2.44 -8.36
CA SER A 165 1.06 2.15 -7.86
C SER A 165 1.65 0.92 -8.52
N VAL A 166 2.96 0.82 -8.48
CA VAL A 166 3.74 -0.25 -9.08
C VAL A 166 4.65 -0.85 -8.02
N ASP A 167 4.70 -2.18 -7.97
CA ASP A 167 5.72 -2.89 -7.23
C ASP A 167 6.67 -3.55 -8.21
N ILE A 168 7.95 -3.53 -7.90
CA ILE A 168 8.99 -4.18 -8.68
C ILE A 168 9.76 -5.10 -7.74
N GLY A 169 9.99 -6.32 -8.17
CA GLY A 169 10.71 -7.29 -7.38
C GLY A 169 11.76 -8.05 -8.16
N SER A 170 12.77 -8.51 -7.46
CA SER A 170 13.75 -9.44 -7.99
C SER A 170 14.18 -10.48 -6.97
N LEU A 171 14.53 -11.66 -7.46
CA LEU A 171 15.10 -12.75 -6.68
C LEU A 171 16.35 -13.28 -7.41
N PHE A 172 17.43 -13.41 -6.67
CA PHE A 172 18.67 -13.98 -7.15
C PHE A 172 19.14 -15.08 -6.20
N THR A 173 19.46 -16.25 -6.76
CA THR A 173 20.01 -17.37 -6.01
C THR A 173 21.45 -17.61 -6.42
N THR A 174 22.39 -17.47 -5.49
CA THR A 174 23.82 -17.71 -5.74
C THR A 174 24.11 -19.19 -5.98
N ALA A 175 25.29 -19.52 -6.51
CA ALA A 175 25.71 -20.90 -6.67
C ALA A 175 25.80 -21.66 -5.33
N GLY A 176 26.06 -20.96 -4.23
CA GLY A 176 26.09 -21.53 -2.87
C GLY A 176 24.75 -21.64 -2.19
N GLY A 177 23.62 -21.35 -2.88
CA GLY A 177 22.27 -21.46 -2.35
C GLY A 177 21.79 -20.26 -1.54
N ILE A 178 22.56 -19.18 -1.42
CA ILE A 178 22.10 -17.94 -0.78
C ILE A 178 21.09 -17.25 -1.69
N ARG A 179 19.92 -16.90 -1.14
CA ARG A 179 18.88 -16.13 -1.85
C ARG A 179 18.96 -14.65 -1.46
N ILE A 180 18.97 -13.81 -2.47
CA ILE A 180 18.93 -12.36 -2.33
C ILE A 180 17.64 -11.88 -2.98
N GLY A 181 16.79 -11.21 -2.20
CA GLY A 181 15.54 -10.59 -2.67
C GLY A 181 15.61 -9.09 -2.54
N MET A 182 15.13 -8.39 -3.55
CA MET A 182 14.92 -6.95 -3.53
C MET A 182 13.49 -6.66 -3.99
N SER A 183 12.85 -5.70 -3.33
CA SER A 183 11.52 -5.24 -3.70
C SER A 183 11.42 -3.73 -3.46
N VAL A 184 10.83 -3.04 -4.41
CA VAL A 184 10.33 -1.68 -4.27
C VAL A 184 8.82 -1.78 -4.39
N SER A 185 8.09 -1.41 -3.35
CA SER A 185 6.63 -1.53 -3.30
C SER A 185 5.99 -0.15 -3.19
N ASN A 186 4.75 -0.08 -3.68
CA ASN A 186 3.90 1.09 -3.59
C ASN A 186 4.49 2.35 -4.25
N PHE A 187 5.31 2.18 -5.28
CA PHE A 187 5.81 3.31 -6.06
C PHE A 187 4.70 3.84 -6.96
N GLY A 188 4.24 5.07 -6.70
CA GLY A 188 3.11 5.65 -7.44
C GLY A 188 3.06 7.16 -7.36
N GLY A 189 2.03 7.73 -7.99
CA GLY A 189 1.71 9.14 -7.91
C GLY A 189 1.13 9.52 -6.53
N LYS A 190 0.97 10.82 -6.30
CA LYS A 190 0.30 11.31 -5.09
C LYS A 190 -1.16 10.82 -5.07
N LEU A 191 -1.57 10.23 -3.96
CA LEU A 191 -2.96 10.00 -3.63
C LEU A 191 -3.45 11.23 -2.85
N GLN A 192 -4.32 12.01 -3.46
CA GLN A 192 -4.91 13.18 -2.82
C GLN A 192 -6.37 12.92 -2.55
N MET A 193 -6.76 13.10 -1.29
CA MET A 193 -8.17 13.04 -0.88
C MET A 193 -8.88 14.26 -1.39
N GLY A 194 -10.01 14.06 -2.10
CA GLY A 194 -10.92 15.10 -2.54
C GLY A 194 -12.34 14.76 -2.09
N GLY A 195 -13.18 15.78 -1.97
CA GLY A 195 -14.58 15.62 -1.59
C GLY A 195 -15.10 16.79 -0.77
N THR A 196 -16.39 16.78 -0.43
CA THR A 196 -17.05 17.93 0.21
C THR A 196 -16.40 18.34 1.54
N ASN A 197 -15.82 17.39 2.26
CA ASN A 197 -15.21 17.65 3.57
C ASN A 197 -13.75 18.11 3.51
N THR A 198 -13.15 18.16 2.31
CA THR A 198 -11.82 18.75 2.12
C THR A 198 -11.90 20.23 1.75
N LEU A 199 -13.10 20.74 1.53
CA LEU A 199 -13.29 22.13 1.17
C LEU A 199 -13.21 23.01 2.42
N VAL A 200 -12.34 24.01 2.38
CA VAL A 200 -12.19 25.03 3.42
C VAL A 200 -12.78 26.33 2.91
N ASP A 201 -13.60 26.97 3.75
CA ASP A 201 -14.15 28.27 3.43
C ASP A 201 -13.00 29.29 3.40
N PHE A 202 -12.85 29.97 2.28
CA PHE A 202 -11.84 30.98 2.05
C PHE A 202 -12.53 32.32 1.80
N ASP A 203 -12.16 33.34 2.56
CA ASP A 203 -12.66 34.69 2.36
C ASP A 203 -11.90 35.31 1.17
N ILE A 204 -12.64 35.68 0.13
CA ILE A 204 -12.09 36.26 -1.08
C ILE A 204 -11.72 37.73 -0.87
N ASP A 205 -12.46 38.44 -0.02
CA ASP A 205 -12.25 39.85 0.27
C ASP A 205 -12.67 40.18 1.70
N GLU A 206 -11.72 40.34 2.58
CA GLU A 206 -11.93 40.65 4.00
C GLU A 206 -12.77 41.90 4.25
N THR A 207 -12.98 42.74 3.24
CA THR A 207 -13.78 43.97 3.33
C THR A 207 -15.29 43.73 3.08
N ILE A 208 -15.65 42.58 2.50
CA ILE A 208 -17.02 42.23 2.14
C ILE A 208 -17.48 41.04 2.97
N TYR A 209 -18.25 41.26 4.00
CA TYR A 209 -18.75 40.20 4.86
C TYR A 209 -19.64 39.20 4.12
N GLY A 210 -19.27 37.91 4.19
CA GLY A 210 -20.06 36.79 3.65
C GLY A 210 -19.77 36.42 2.19
N ASN A 211 -18.68 36.90 1.59
CA ASN A 211 -18.26 36.51 0.23
C ASN A 211 -17.28 35.31 0.21
N ASN A 212 -17.52 34.33 1.07
CA ASN A 212 -16.66 33.15 1.17
C ASN A 212 -16.85 32.23 -0.03
N ASP A 213 -15.74 31.69 -0.53
CA ASP A 213 -15.71 30.60 -1.50
C ASP A 213 -15.12 29.34 -0.84
N ARG A 214 -15.26 28.19 -1.47
CA ARG A 214 -14.72 26.92 -0.98
C ARG A 214 -13.61 26.44 -1.87
N ILE A 215 -12.46 26.22 -1.29
CA ILE A 215 -11.28 25.71 -1.98
C ILE A 215 -10.84 24.36 -1.37
N ASP A 216 -10.21 23.51 -2.17
CA ASP A 216 -9.57 22.29 -1.68
C ASP A 216 -8.38 22.64 -0.77
N ALA A 217 -8.34 22.03 0.41
CA ALA A 217 -7.31 22.25 1.42
C ALA A 217 -6.00 21.49 1.11
#